data_6a98d29688167adfd9e4517eecd01703
#
_entry.id   6a98d29688167adfd9e4517eecd01703
#
_cell.length_a   1.000
_cell.length_b   1.000
_cell.length_c   1.000
_cell.angle_alpha   90.00
_cell.angle_beta   90.00
_cell.angle_gamma   90.00
#
_symmetry.space_group_name_H-M   'P 1'
#
loop_
_entity.id
_entity.type
_entity.pdbx_description
1 polymer ?
#
loop_
_entity_poly.entity_id
_entity_poly.type
_entity_poly.pdbx_seq_one_letter_code
_entity_poly.pdbx_strand_id
1 'polypeptide(L)'
;MIYNALFWIYMLNAILLIMHEVDSGYWKEWDLFRLKGGVHFFMVLHFPLLFLILYGLVLVREQGTAGLVISAVLSISGLFAFFIHNYYLRKGRPEFNTFFSKGLLWLIGVVSMVQLVFTMLGFV
;
A
#
# COMPACT_ATOMS: atom_id res chain seq x y z
N MET A 1 10.39 -21.83 1.59
CA MET A 1 9.24 -21.71 2.50
C MET A 1 8.90 -20.24 2.81
N ILE A 2 9.85 -19.43 3.24
CA ILE A 2 9.65 -17.99 3.47
C ILE A 2 9.14 -17.28 2.22
N TYR A 3 9.73 -17.49 1.06
CA TYR A 3 9.32 -16.85 -0.19
C TYR A 3 7.90 -17.23 -0.62
N ASN A 4 7.47 -18.44 -0.35
CA ASN A 4 6.09 -18.84 -0.66
C ASN A 4 5.09 -18.10 0.22
N ALA A 5 5.35 -18.02 1.52
CA ALA A 5 4.54 -17.24 2.44
C ALA A 5 4.56 -15.75 2.07
N LEU A 6 5.74 -15.21 1.77
CA LEU A 6 5.91 -13.81 1.37
C LEU A 6 5.12 -13.49 0.10
N PHE A 7 5.10 -14.39 -0.88
CA PHE A 7 4.32 -14.20 -2.11
C PHE A 7 2.83 -13.99 -1.81
N TRP A 8 2.25 -14.82 -0.96
CA TRP A 8 0.83 -14.69 -0.63
C TRP A 8 0.53 -13.47 0.24
N ILE A 9 1.42 -13.15 1.17
CA ILE A 9 1.30 -11.94 2.00
C ILE A 9 1.42 -10.70 1.12
N TYR A 10 2.38 -10.66 0.19
CA TYR A 10 2.55 -9.58 -0.77
C TYR A 10 1.29 -9.41 -1.63
N MET A 11 0.76 -10.52 -2.17
CA MET A 11 -0.46 -10.50 -2.99
C MET A 11 -1.63 -9.91 -2.21
N LEU A 12 -1.85 -10.37 -0.98
CA LEU A 12 -2.91 -9.84 -0.12
C LEU A 12 -2.73 -8.34 0.12
N ASN A 13 -1.54 -7.91 0.47
CA ASN A 13 -1.26 -6.50 0.73
C ASN A 13 -1.39 -5.65 -0.54
N ALA A 14 -0.96 -6.16 -1.68
CA ALA A 14 -1.14 -5.50 -2.97
C ALA A 14 -2.62 -5.26 -3.28
N ILE A 15 -3.47 -6.25 -3.06
CA ILE A 15 -4.92 -6.10 -3.24
C ILE A 15 -5.47 -5.03 -2.30
N LEU A 16 -5.09 -5.07 -1.03
CA LEU A 16 -5.55 -4.09 -0.05
C LEU A 16 -5.12 -2.67 -0.42
N LEU A 17 -3.89 -2.50 -0.89
CA LEU A 17 -3.38 -1.20 -1.33
C LEU A 17 -4.08 -0.71 -2.59
N ILE A 18 -4.35 -1.59 -3.56
CA ILE A 18 -5.12 -1.23 -4.75
C ILE A 18 -6.54 -0.80 -4.36
N MET A 19 -7.19 -1.51 -3.44
CA MET A 19 -8.49 -1.11 -2.91
C MET A 19 -8.42 0.25 -2.21
N HIS A 20 -7.35 0.50 -1.47
CA HIS A 20 -7.12 1.79 -0.84
C HIS A 20 -6.96 2.90 -1.88
N GLU A 21 -6.28 2.66 -3.01
CA GLU A 21 -6.15 3.64 -4.09
C GLU A 21 -7.49 3.96 -4.75
N VAL A 22 -8.38 2.96 -4.88
CA VAL A 22 -9.75 3.20 -5.35
C VAL A 22 -10.52 4.07 -4.35
N ASP A 23 -10.41 3.78 -3.07
CA ASP A 23 -11.00 4.59 -2.00
C ASP A 23 -10.42 6.01 -1.97
N SER A 24 -9.12 6.15 -2.23
CA SER A 24 -8.42 7.43 -2.35
C SER A 24 -8.98 8.29 -3.50
N GLY A 25 -9.34 7.67 -4.62
CA GLY A 25 -10.01 8.35 -5.73
C GLY A 25 -11.37 8.87 -5.33
N TYR A 26 -12.15 8.11 -4.58
CA TYR A 26 -13.45 8.54 -4.06
C TYR A 26 -13.32 9.76 -3.13
N TRP A 27 -12.36 9.74 -2.22
CA TRP A 27 -12.14 10.80 -1.23
C TRP A 27 -11.37 11.99 -1.79
N LYS A 28 -10.99 12.00 -3.06
CA LYS A 28 -10.19 13.06 -3.69
C LYS A 28 -8.91 13.34 -2.91
N GLU A 29 -8.11 12.29 -2.72
CA GLU A 29 -6.87 12.35 -1.91
C GLU A 29 -5.93 13.47 -2.37
N TRP A 30 -5.95 13.83 -3.66
CA TRP A 30 -5.17 14.97 -4.17
C TRP A 30 -5.51 16.28 -3.48
N ASP A 31 -6.76 16.48 -3.05
CA ASP A 31 -7.15 17.67 -2.28
C ASP A 31 -6.58 17.61 -0.85
N LEU A 32 -6.56 16.44 -0.25
CA LEU A 32 -5.97 16.21 1.08
C LEU A 32 -4.49 16.58 1.11
N PHE A 33 -3.74 16.20 0.07
CA PHE A 33 -2.31 16.50 -0.06
C PHE A 33 -2.04 17.80 -0.83
N ARG A 34 -3.07 18.57 -1.16
CA ARG A 34 -2.97 19.85 -1.88
C ARG A 34 -2.25 19.74 -3.24
N LEU A 35 -2.47 18.62 -3.93
CA LEU A 35 -1.92 18.40 -5.26
C LEU A 35 -2.86 18.98 -6.30
N LYS A 36 -2.27 19.67 -7.30
CA LYS A 36 -3.03 20.22 -8.43
C LYS A 36 -3.23 19.16 -9.52
N GLY A 37 -4.29 19.30 -10.32
CA GLY A 37 -4.53 18.45 -11.49
C GLY A 37 -5.74 17.53 -11.38
N GLY A 38 -6.35 17.42 -10.20
CA GLY A 38 -7.58 16.65 -10.00
C GLY A 38 -7.43 15.16 -10.27
N VAL A 39 -8.54 14.52 -10.65
CA VAL A 39 -8.61 13.07 -10.86
C VAL A 39 -7.68 12.58 -11.97
N HIS A 40 -7.50 13.36 -13.04
CA HIS A 40 -6.65 12.94 -14.15
C HIS A 40 -5.19 12.86 -13.75
N PHE A 41 -4.69 13.85 -13.01
CA PHE A 41 -3.35 13.81 -12.45
C PHE A 41 -3.18 12.62 -11.49
N PHE A 42 -4.17 12.39 -10.63
CA PHE A 42 -4.19 11.25 -9.72
C PHE A 42 -4.06 9.92 -10.48
N MET A 43 -4.85 9.72 -11.53
CA MET A 43 -4.81 8.50 -12.34
C MET A 43 -3.46 8.30 -13.04
N VAL A 44 -2.91 9.38 -13.63
CA VAL A 44 -1.61 9.33 -14.30
C VAL A 44 -0.49 8.96 -13.32
N LEU A 45 -0.53 9.53 -12.11
CA LEU A 45 0.44 9.22 -11.05
C LEU A 45 0.33 7.75 -10.61
N HIS A 46 -0.89 7.22 -10.55
CA HIS A 46 -1.13 5.85 -10.05
C HIS A 46 -0.81 4.78 -11.08
N PHE A 47 -0.73 5.11 -12.37
CA PHE A 47 -0.33 4.12 -13.38
C PHE A 47 1.04 3.47 -13.07
N PRO A 48 2.13 4.24 -12.90
CA PRO A 48 3.41 3.63 -12.54
C PRO A 48 3.40 2.98 -11.15
N LEU A 49 2.64 3.51 -10.19
CA LEU A 49 2.54 2.90 -8.86
C LEU A 49 1.89 1.53 -8.94
N LEU A 50 0.78 1.39 -9.64
CA LEU A 50 0.10 0.11 -9.83
C LEU A 50 0.96 -0.86 -10.62
N PHE A 51 1.68 -0.39 -11.64
CA PHE A 51 2.63 -1.21 -12.38
C PHE A 51 3.69 -1.79 -11.44
N LEU A 52 4.30 -0.96 -10.58
CA LEU A 52 5.32 -1.41 -9.64
C LEU A 52 4.76 -2.42 -8.63
N ILE A 53 3.55 -2.20 -8.13
CA ILE A 53 2.90 -3.14 -7.21
C ILE A 53 2.72 -4.51 -7.86
N LEU A 54 2.19 -4.55 -9.08
CA LEU A 54 1.92 -5.80 -9.81
C LEU A 54 3.21 -6.47 -10.29
N TYR A 55 4.17 -5.70 -10.81
CA TYR A 55 5.47 -6.22 -11.22
C TYR A 55 6.26 -6.76 -10.03
N GLY A 56 6.12 -6.12 -8.87
CA GLY A 56 6.72 -6.60 -7.63
C GLY A 56 6.29 -8.02 -7.26
N LEU A 57 5.06 -8.41 -7.58
CA LEU A 57 4.59 -9.78 -7.37
C LEU A 57 5.40 -10.80 -8.19
N VAL A 58 5.74 -10.45 -9.43
CA VAL A 58 6.59 -11.28 -10.29
C VAL A 58 7.98 -11.42 -9.66
N LEU A 59 8.57 -10.30 -9.22
CA LEU A 59 9.91 -10.30 -8.60
C LEU A 59 9.95 -11.11 -7.31
N VAL A 60 8.91 -11.04 -6.48
CA VAL A 60 8.83 -11.86 -5.25
C VAL A 60 8.77 -13.34 -5.60
N ARG A 61 8.03 -13.70 -6.65
CA ARG A 61 7.93 -15.08 -7.12
C ARG A 61 9.29 -15.63 -7.62
N GLU A 62 10.12 -14.77 -8.18
CA GLU A 62 11.47 -15.15 -8.64
C GLU A 62 12.45 -15.41 -7.50
N GLN A 63 12.06 -15.15 -6.26
CA GLN A 63 12.82 -15.45 -5.04
C GLN A 63 14.22 -14.81 -4.98
N GLY A 64 14.37 -13.66 -5.66
CA GLY A 64 15.62 -12.92 -5.68
C GLY A 64 15.62 -11.71 -4.74
N THR A 65 16.77 -11.08 -4.62
CA THR A 65 16.94 -9.84 -3.82
C THR A 65 16.01 -8.72 -4.30
N ALA A 66 15.78 -8.61 -5.60
CA ALA A 66 14.87 -7.60 -6.14
C ALA A 66 13.44 -7.76 -5.59
N GLY A 67 12.97 -9.01 -5.42
CA GLY A 67 11.69 -9.30 -4.81
C GLY A 67 11.63 -8.87 -3.35
N LEU A 68 12.70 -9.08 -2.59
CA LEU A 68 12.77 -8.62 -1.19
C LEU A 68 12.78 -7.10 -1.11
N VAL A 69 13.51 -6.43 -1.98
CA VAL A 69 13.57 -4.96 -2.00
C VAL A 69 12.19 -4.38 -2.31
N ILE A 70 11.51 -4.85 -3.35
CA ILE A 70 10.19 -4.33 -3.70
C ILE A 70 9.14 -4.67 -2.63
N SER A 71 9.28 -5.82 -1.98
CA SER A 71 8.42 -6.18 -0.84
C SER A 71 8.62 -5.24 0.34
N ALA A 72 9.85 -4.88 0.65
CA ALA A 72 10.13 -3.88 1.68
C ALA A 72 9.53 -2.52 1.33
N VAL A 73 9.69 -2.08 0.09
CA VAL A 73 9.10 -0.81 -0.40
C VAL A 73 7.59 -0.83 -0.27
N LEU A 74 6.92 -1.91 -0.68
CA LEU A 74 5.46 -2.03 -0.57
C LEU A 74 5.01 -2.01 0.89
N SER A 75 5.69 -2.73 1.77
CA SER A 75 5.38 -2.77 3.20
C SER A 75 5.51 -1.38 3.84
N ILE A 76 6.59 -0.68 3.54
CA ILE A 76 6.82 0.68 4.06
C ILE A 76 5.76 1.63 3.52
N SER A 77 5.38 1.50 2.25
CA SER A 77 4.31 2.30 1.65
C SER A 77 2.96 2.07 2.33
N GLY A 78 2.63 0.82 2.65
CA GLY A 78 1.42 0.48 3.39
C GLY A 78 1.41 1.05 4.81
N LEU A 79 2.53 0.96 5.51
CA LEU A 79 2.67 1.58 6.83
C LEU A 79 2.56 3.11 6.75
N PHE A 80 3.16 3.72 5.73
CA PHE A 80 3.03 5.15 5.50
C PHE A 80 1.57 5.54 5.27
N ALA A 81 0.84 4.82 4.41
CA ALA A 81 -0.58 5.08 4.17
C ALA A 81 -1.38 4.99 5.48
N PHE A 82 -1.14 3.95 6.28
CA PHE A 82 -1.78 3.79 7.58
C PHE A 82 -1.53 5.00 8.50
N PHE A 83 -0.29 5.40 8.66
CA PHE A 83 0.06 6.48 9.59
C PHE A 83 -0.41 7.85 9.10
N ILE A 84 -0.24 8.18 7.82
CA ILE A 84 -0.59 9.51 7.30
C ILE A 84 -2.11 9.72 7.30
N HIS A 85 -2.91 8.72 6.95
CA HIS A 85 -4.36 8.84 6.95
C HIS A 85 -4.91 8.90 8.38
N ASN A 86 -4.35 8.13 9.32
CA ASN A 86 -4.74 8.24 10.72
C ASN A 86 -4.36 9.61 11.31
N TYR A 87 -3.24 10.18 10.89
CA TYR A 87 -2.87 11.54 11.27
C TYR A 87 -3.94 12.55 10.85
N TYR A 88 -4.38 12.52 9.58
CA TYR A 88 -5.42 13.42 9.08
C TYR A 88 -6.78 13.16 9.74
N LEU A 89 -7.13 11.92 10.00
CA LEU A 89 -8.35 11.58 10.74
C LEU A 89 -8.36 12.19 12.14
N ARG A 90 -7.23 12.15 12.86
CA ARG A 90 -7.09 12.77 14.18
C ARG A 90 -7.14 14.30 14.11
N LYS A 91 -6.81 14.89 12.96
CA LYS A 91 -6.94 16.34 12.74
C LYS A 91 -8.37 16.76 12.37
N GLY A 92 -9.31 15.82 12.35
CA GLY A 92 -10.72 16.11 12.04
C GLY A 92 -11.05 16.18 10.57
N ARG A 93 -10.17 15.72 9.69
CA ARG A 93 -10.45 15.67 8.25
C ARG A 93 -11.52 14.61 7.96
N PRO A 94 -12.50 14.90 7.07
CA PRO A 94 -13.58 13.98 6.76
C PRO A 94 -13.19 12.82 5.83
N GLU A 95 -12.09 12.96 5.10
CA GLU A 95 -11.64 11.95 4.13
C GLU A 95 -11.29 10.66 4.86
N PHE A 96 -11.72 9.53 4.31
CA PHE A 96 -11.52 8.19 4.89
C PHE A 96 -12.20 7.96 6.25
N ASN A 97 -13.07 8.86 6.69
CA ASN A 97 -13.75 8.75 7.98
C ASN A 97 -15.04 7.91 7.88
N THR A 98 -14.92 6.71 7.35
CA THR A 98 -15.99 5.70 7.34
C THR A 98 -15.48 4.44 8.02
N PHE A 99 -16.42 3.59 8.47
CA PHE A 99 -16.05 2.29 9.05
C PHE A 99 -15.23 1.45 8.08
N PHE A 100 -15.64 1.41 6.81
CA PHE A 100 -14.95 0.63 5.78
C PHE A 100 -13.55 1.18 5.49
N SER A 101 -13.42 2.48 5.26
CA SER A 101 -12.11 3.12 4.94
C SER A 101 -11.12 2.96 6.11
N LYS A 102 -11.58 3.18 7.33
CA LYS A 102 -10.76 2.99 8.53
C LYS A 102 -10.35 1.54 8.72
N GLY A 103 -11.27 0.60 8.53
CA GLY A 103 -10.99 -0.83 8.61
C GLY A 103 -9.97 -1.27 7.57
N LEU A 104 -10.09 -0.78 6.34
CA LEU A 104 -9.13 -1.05 5.26
C LEU A 104 -7.72 -0.54 5.62
N LEU A 105 -7.61 0.68 6.15
CA LEU A 105 -6.33 1.23 6.60
C LEU A 105 -5.69 0.40 7.72
N TRP A 106 -6.47 -0.07 8.68
CA TRP A 106 -5.97 -0.94 9.75
C TRP A 106 -5.49 -2.29 9.23
N LEU A 107 -6.24 -2.89 8.29
CA LEU A 107 -5.79 -4.13 7.63
C LEU A 107 -4.47 -3.92 6.89
N ILE A 108 -4.33 -2.83 6.15
CA ILE A 108 -3.09 -2.49 5.46
C ILE A 108 -1.95 -2.34 6.48
N GLY A 109 -2.18 -1.66 7.59
CA GLY A 109 -1.17 -1.48 8.63
C GLY A 109 -0.68 -2.82 9.19
N VAL A 110 -1.60 -3.70 9.56
CA VAL A 110 -1.27 -5.03 10.12
C VAL A 110 -0.58 -5.91 9.08
N VAL A 111 -1.14 -6.02 7.88
CA VAL A 111 -0.57 -6.87 6.82
C VAL A 111 0.79 -6.35 6.37
N SER A 112 0.97 -5.02 6.28
CA SER A 112 2.27 -4.42 5.95
C SER A 112 3.32 -4.71 7.00
N MET A 113 2.96 -4.69 8.28
CA MET A 113 3.88 -5.05 9.36
C MET A 113 4.31 -6.52 9.25
N VAL A 114 3.35 -7.42 9.06
CA VAL A 114 3.63 -8.86 8.87
C VAL A 114 4.51 -9.08 7.63
N GLN A 115 4.17 -8.41 6.52
CA GLN A 115 4.95 -8.50 5.29
C GLN A 115 6.39 -8.03 5.51
N LEU A 116 6.58 -6.92 6.23
CA LEU A 116 7.93 -6.40 6.51
C LEU A 116 8.76 -7.39 7.31
N VAL A 117 8.17 -8.03 8.32
CA VAL A 117 8.86 -9.07 9.11
C VAL A 117 9.30 -10.22 8.21
N PHE A 118 8.41 -10.78 7.38
CA PHE A 118 8.75 -11.87 6.46
C PHE A 118 9.80 -11.44 5.42
N THR A 119 9.74 -10.20 4.95
CA THR A 119 10.74 -9.64 4.04
C THR A 119 12.12 -9.59 4.70
N MET A 120 12.17 -9.10 5.93
CA MET A 120 13.45 -9.04 6.67
C MET A 120 14.02 -10.42 6.93
N LEU A 121 13.18 -11.41 7.25
CA LEU A 121 13.62 -12.80 7.39
C LEU A 121 14.17 -13.35 6.08
N GLY A 122 13.67 -12.92 4.94
CA GLY A 122 14.17 -13.31 3.62
C GLY A 122 15.58 -12.79 3.32
N PHE A 123 16.00 -11.68 3.94
CA PHE A 123 17.36 -11.15 3.79
C PHE A 123 18.40 -11.90 4.65
N VAL A 124 17.97 -12.63 5.64
CA VAL A 124 18.84 -13.44 6.52
C VAL A 124 19.05 -14.84 5.93
#